data_bd676511f1297ca35a12cfed3c0edfc4
#
_entry.id   bd676511f1297ca35a12cfed3c0edfc4
#
_cell.length_a   1.000
_cell.length_b   1.000
_cell.length_c   1.000
_cell.angle_alpha   90.00
_cell.angle_beta   90.00
_cell.angle_gamma   90.00
#
_symmetry.space_group_name_H-M   'P 1'
#
loop_
_entity.id
_entity.type
_entity.pdbx_description
1 polymer ?
#
loop_
_entity_poly.entity_id
_entity_poly.type
_entity_poly.pdbx_seq_one_letter_code
_entity_poly.pdbx_strand_id
1 'polypeptide(L)'
;EKDMGSLTLLEKKTKAGEKLSKEELEFLYEINSTIEGFGYQKDPRIEEIRSQRNVKEDLPILFDCEPNQIATNQNEVNENTVAYIGTLFEGIFQKSIEHIYTSFPEGKLEKYHIEIGGKTKEELEQALKAKDTQGNDIYYVNDYAKQLIDSKDFEVLKTSEQADLIRISVKGLGFSNGATTDEIYAKAQKLGLELCPPEVGPQLRLANSNLDWMLIAMKQITVRGADPCVFYLGRGDAKLGLGAHGAEPSDGWYYSYEFVFRLRKDSLNS
;
A
#
# COMPACT_ATOMS: atom_id res chain seq x y z
N GLU A 1 25.85 5.67 5.73
CA GLU A 1 27.11 4.88 5.89
C GLU A 1 26.85 3.40 6.17
N LYS A 2 25.88 3.05 7.04
CA LYS A 2 25.60 1.65 7.41
C LYS A 2 25.14 0.84 6.18
N ASP A 3 24.21 1.36 5.39
CA ASP A 3 23.66 0.67 4.22
C ASP A 3 24.71 0.45 3.13
N MET A 4 25.62 1.42 2.95
CA MET A 4 26.74 1.30 2.00
C MET A 4 27.71 0.19 2.40
N GLY A 5 27.96 0.01 3.69
CA GLY A 5 28.76 -1.10 4.22
C GLY A 5 28.09 -2.45 3.97
N SER A 6 26.78 -2.54 4.20
CA SER A 6 25.99 -3.75 3.95
C SER A 6 25.97 -4.11 2.47
N LEU A 7 25.76 -3.15 1.56
CA LEU A 7 25.81 -3.41 0.11
C LEU A 7 27.17 -3.92 -0.35
N THR A 8 28.27 -3.37 0.19
CA THR A 8 29.63 -3.83 -0.14
C THR A 8 29.86 -5.28 0.31
N LEU A 9 29.32 -5.67 1.46
CA LEU A 9 29.41 -7.04 1.95
C LEU A 9 28.58 -7.99 1.05
N LEU A 10 27.35 -7.61 0.70
CA LEU A 10 26.47 -8.41 -0.15
C LEU A 10 27.05 -8.60 -1.55
N GLU A 11 27.66 -7.57 -2.13
CA GLU A 11 28.36 -7.65 -3.40
C GLU A 11 29.49 -8.70 -3.36
N LYS A 12 30.33 -8.69 -2.30
CA LYS A 12 31.39 -9.67 -2.10
C LYS A 12 30.85 -11.10 -1.99
N LYS A 13 29.84 -11.31 -1.15
CA LYS A 13 29.19 -12.62 -0.95
C LYS A 13 28.58 -13.14 -2.25
N THR A 14 27.87 -12.29 -2.98
CA THR A 14 27.24 -12.66 -4.26
C THR A 14 28.31 -13.05 -5.30
N LYS A 15 29.39 -12.28 -5.44
CA LYS A 15 30.52 -12.63 -6.32
C LYS A 15 31.23 -13.93 -5.92
N ALA A 16 31.24 -14.25 -4.62
CA ALA A 16 31.79 -15.50 -4.13
C ALA A 16 30.82 -16.70 -4.24
N GLY A 17 29.59 -16.49 -4.70
CA GLY A 17 28.55 -17.53 -4.75
C GLY A 17 28.04 -17.98 -3.39
N GLU A 18 28.22 -17.17 -2.36
CA GLU A 18 27.76 -17.49 -1.01
C GLU A 18 26.24 -17.32 -0.88
N LYS A 19 25.63 -18.17 -0.06
CA LYS A 19 24.21 -18.01 0.31
C LYS A 19 24.07 -16.81 1.21
N LEU A 20 23.03 -16.00 0.97
CA LEU A 20 22.64 -14.89 1.84
C LEU A 20 21.67 -15.38 2.93
N SER A 21 21.75 -14.77 4.09
CA SER A 21 20.76 -14.98 5.16
C SER A 21 19.44 -14.32 4.82
N LYS A 22 18.37 -14.63 5.58
CA LYS A 22 17.06 -13.99 5.42
C LYS A 22 17.17 -12.48 5.58
N GLU A 23 17.84 -12.00 6.61
CA GLU A 23 18.02 -10.56 6.89
C GLU A 23 18.80 -9.85 5.77
N GLU A 24 19.79 -10.54 5.18
CA GLU A 24 20.54 -10.03 4.05
C GLU A 24 19.68 -9.94 2.78
N LEU A 25 18.78 -10.92 2.56
CA LEU A 25 17.81 -10.90 1.48
C LEU A 25 16.73 -9.85 1.69
N GLU A 26 16.19 -9.72 2.92
CA GLU A 26 15.23 -8.65 3.28
C GLU A 26 15.81 -7.27 2.99
N PHE A 27 17.08 -7.05 3.35
CA PHE A 27 17.78 -5.82 3.04
C PHE A 27 17.95 -5.65 1.52
N LEU A 28 18.54 -6.63 0.82
CA LEU A 28 18.81 -6.56 -0.62
C LEU A 28 17.54 -6.29 -1.46
N TYR A 29 16.43 -6.96 -1.12
CA TYR A 29 15.14 -6.81 -1.81
C TYR A 29 14.27 -5.70 -1.23
N GLU A 30 14.80 -4.90 -0.30
CA GLU A 30 14.09 -3.76 0.31
C GLU A 30 12.70 -4.13 0.87
N ILE A 31 12.59 -5.30 1.52
CA ILE A 31 11.31 -5.84 1.98
C ILE A 31 10.68 -5.01 3.11
N ASN A 32 11.52 -4.56 4.06
CA ASN A 32 11.08 -3.85 5.26
C ASN A 32 11.36 -2.35 5.21
N SER A 33 12.35 -1.92 4.44
CA SER A 33 12.73 -0.51 4.27
C SER A 33 13.52 -0.32 2.99
N THR A 34 13.38 0.85 2.39
CA THR A 34 14.21 1.25 1.24
C THR A 34 15.66 1.48 1.67
N ILE A 35 16.60 1.13 0.81
CA ILE A 35 18.02 1.40 1.03
C ILE A 35 18.29 2.85 0.65
N GLU A 36 18.82 3.63 1.60
CA GLU A 36 19.18 5.01 1.35
C GLU A 36 20.44 5.10 0.46
N GLY A 37 20.27 5.66 -0.73
CA GLY A 37 21.36 5.99 -1.64
C GLY A 37 21.97 7.38 -1.39
N PHE A 38 22.83 7.82 -2.27
CA PHE A 38 23.31 9.21 -2.29
C PHE A 38 22.30 10.13 -2.97
N GLY A 39 21.68 11.02 -2.20
CA GLY A 39 20.64 11.93 -2.69
C GLY A 39 19.31 11.22 -2.97
N TYR A 40 18.66 11.58 -4.08
CA TYR A 40 17.36 11.04 -4.47
C TYR A 40 17.43 9.78 -5.35
N GLN A 41 18.62 9.27 -5.65
CA GLN A 41 18.81 8.12 -6.53
C GLN A 41 19.17 6.89 -5.72
N LYS A 42 18.56 5.75 -6.08
CA LYS A 42 18.95 4.45 -5.55
C LYS A 42 20.39 4.11 -5.95
N ASP A 43 21.10 3.41 -5.08
CA ASP A 43 22.43 2.91 -5.39
C ASP A 43 22.35 1.87 -6.53
N PRO A 44 23.04 2.06 -7.67
CA PRO A 44 22.96 1.16 -8.81
C PRO A 44 23.45 -0.27 -8.50
N ARG A 45 24.25 -0.43 -7.45
CA ARG A 45 24.72 -1.76 -7.00
C ARG A 45 23.58 -2.67 -6.56
N ILE A 46 22.45 -2.10 -6.09
CA ILE A 46 21.29 -2.90 -5.70
C ILE A 46 20.81 -3.73 -6.87
N GLU A 47 20.58 -3.10 -8.02
CA GLU A 47 20.14 -3.79 -9.24
C GLU A 47 21.24 -4.74 -9.78
N GLU A 48 22.51 -4.33 -9.72
CA GLU A 48 23.62 -5.17 -10.14
C GLU A 48 23.72 -6.46 -9.32
N ILE A 49 23.60 -6.37 -7.98
CA ILE A 49 23.63 -7.53 -7.09
C ILE A 49 22.39 -8.41 -7.35
N ARG A 50 21.19 -7.83 -7.43
CA ARG A 50 19.94 -8.56 -7.71
C ARG A 50 20.01 -9.31 -9.04
N SER A 51 20.57 -8.71 -10.09
CA SER A 51 20.68 -9.32 -11.41
C SER A 51 21.57 -10.58 -11.47
N GLN A 52 22.50 -10.71 -10.52
CA GLN A 52 23.41 -11.84 -10.40
C GLN A 52 22.82 -13.00 -9.56
N ARG A 53 21.64 -12.81 -8.97
CA ARG A 53 21.02 -13.79 -8.07
C ARG A 53 19.92 -14.61 -8.72
N ASN A 54 19.73 -15.81 -8.23
CA ASN A 54 18.58 -16.64 -8.58
C ASN A 54 17.41 -16.37 -7.59
N VAL A 55 16.50 -15.51 -7.99
CA VAL A 55 15.34 -15.15 -7.17
C VAL A 55 14.56 -16.38 -6.70
N LYS A 56 14.43 -17.45 -7.52
CA LYS A 56 13.71 -18.66 -7.14
C LYS A 56 14.35 -19.42 -5.96
N GLU A 57 15.65 -19.25 -5.77
CA GLU A 57 16.37 -19.83 -4.63
C GLU A 57 16.31 -18.91 -3.39
N ASP A 58 16.21 -17.62 -3.60
CA ASP A 58 16.11 -16.63 -2.53
C ASP A 58 14.73 -16.58 -1.87
N LEU A 59 13.66 -16.70 -2.66
CA LEU A 59 12.27 -16.58 -2.18
C LEU A 59 11.91 -17.56 -1.05
N PRO A 60 12.27 -18.87 -1.10
CA PRO A 60 11.98 -19.78 0.01
C PRO A 60 12.66 -19.36 1.33
N ILE A 61 13.89 -18.85 1.26
CA ILE A 61 14.62 -18.34 2.43
C ILE A 61 13.93 -17.08 2.95
N LEU A 62 13.55 -16.18 2.06
CA LEU A 62 12.93 -14.91 2.39
C LEU A 62 11.56 -15.07 3.08
N PHE A 63 10.75 -16.01 2.60
CA PHE A 63 9.41 -16.26 3.12
C PHE A 63 9.31 -17.42 4.12
N ASP A 64 10.42 -17.99 4.55
CA ASP A 64 10.47 -19.15 5.46
C ASP A 64 9.53 -20.30 5.02
N CYS A 65 9.58 -20.66 3.75
CA CYS A 65 8.68 -21.66 3.18
C CYS A 65 9.41 -22.60 2.20
N GLU A 66 8.74 -23.68 1.83
CA GLU A 66 9.25 -24.59 0.81
C GLU A 66 9.02 -24.02 -0.60
N PRO A 67 9.87 -24.38 -1.59
CA PRO A 67 9.71 -23.88 -2.98
C PRO A 67 8.34 -24.16 -3.60
N ASN A 68 7.68 -25.26 -3.24
CA ASN A 68 6.35 -25.62 -3.72
C ASN A 68 5.20 -24.86 -3.06
N GLN A 69 5.50 -24.02 -2.08
CA GLN A 69 4.56 -23.10 -1.42
C GLN A 69 4.56 -21.70 -2.07
N ILE A 70 5.36 -21.52 -3.14
CA ILE A 70 5.44 -20.27 -3.90
C ILE A 70 4.79 -20.49 -5.25
N ALA A 71 3.74 -19.74 -5.53
CA ALA A 71 3.01 -19.78 -6.79
C ALA A 71 3.33 -18.56 -7.65
N THR A 72 3.47 -18.75 -8.96
CA THR A 72 3.76 -17.67 -9.92
C THR A 72 2.61 -17.46 -10.92
N ASN A 73 1.62 -18.31 -10.89
CA ASN A 73 0.39 -18.18 -11.67
C ASN A 73 -0.80 -18.81 -10.89
N GLN A 74 -2.01 -18.48 -11.32
CA GLN A 74 -3.24 -18.93 -10.65
C GLN A 74 -3.36 -20.45 -10.51
N ASN A 75 -2.86 -21.23 -11.50
CA ASN A 75 -3.01 -22.69 -11.51
C ASN A 75 -2.11 -23.38 -10.47
N GLU A 76 -1.07 -22.73 -10.00
CA GLU A 76 -0.17 -23.22 -8.96
C GLU A 76 -0.68 -22.95 -7.55
N VAL A 77 -1.66 -22.05 -7.40
CA VAL A 77 -2.21 -21.67 -6.08
C VAL A 77 -3.03 -22.81 -5.49
N ASN A 78 -2.67 -23.20 -4.27
CA ASN A 78 -3.34 -24.22 -3.49
C ASN A 78 -3.42 -23.81 -2.01
N GLU A 79 -3.98 -24.67 -1.15
CA GLU A 79 -4.16 -24.40 0.28
C GLU A 79 -2.85 -24.20 1.07
N ASN A 80 -1.72 -24.69 0.54
CA ASN A 80 -0.40 -24.55 1.17
C ASN A 80 0.39 -23.36 0.62
N THR A 81 -0.15 -22.55 -0.29
CA THR A 81 0.54 -21.43 -0.89
C THR A 81 0.79 -20.33 0.15
N VAL A 82 2.06 -20.04 0.42
CA VAL A 82 2.51 -18.98 1.33
C VAL A 82 2.74 -17.67 0.59
N ALA A 83 3.32 -17.74 -0.61
CA ALA A 83 3.61 -16.57 -1.43
C ALA A 83 3.09 -16.71 -2.85
N TYR A 84 2.59 -15.61 -3.40
CA TYR A 84 2.17 -15.50 -4.80
C TYR A 84 2.87 -14.32 -5.47
N ILE A 85 3.45 -14.56 -6.63
CA ILE A 85 4.12 -13.51 -7.42
C ILE A 85 3.60 -13.58 -8.85
N GLY A 86 2.71 -12.67 -9.22
CA GLY A 86 2.11 -12.69 -10.56
C GLY A 86 0.90 -11.78 -10.72
N THR A 87 0.25 -11.89 -11.86
CA THR A 87 -0.96 -11.13 -12.16
C THR A 87 -2.10 -11.51 -11.23
N LEU A 88 -2.77 -10.53 -10.65
CA LEU A 88 -3.92 -10.75 -9.78
C LEU A 88 -5.10 -11.35 -10.55
N PHE A 89 -5.80 -12.26 -9.91
CA PHE A 89 -6.96 -12.97 -10.45
C PHE A 89 -8.14 -12.89 -9.48
N GLU A 90 -9.35 -13.12 -9.99
CA GLU A 90 -10.57 -13.13 -9.20
C GLU A 90 -10.48 -14.19 -8.08
N GLY A 91 -10.80 -13.79 -6.85
CA GLY A 91 -10.75 -14.67 -5.69
C GLY A 91 -9.38 -14.81 -5.02
N ILE A 92 -8.33 -14.13 -5.48
CA ILE A 92 -7.00 -14.19 -4.84
C ILE A 92 -7.05 -13.73 -3.37
N PHE A 93 -7.85 -12.72 -3.06
CA PHE A 93 -7.98 -12.18 -1.70
C PHE A 93 -8.83 -13.05 -0.76
N GLN A 94 -9.48 -14.10 -1.30
CA GLN A 94 -10.18 -15.13 -0.52
C GLN A 94 -9.23 -16.27 -0.14
N LYS A 95 -8.03 -16.28 -0.68
CA LYS A 95 -6.98 -17.25 -0.35
C LYS A 95 -6.18 -16.74 0.84
N SER A 96 -5.81 -17.65 1.73
CA SER A 96 -4.97 -17.34 2.90
C SER A 96 -3.49 -17.19 2.51
N ILE A 97 -3.20 -16.41 1.48
CA ILE A 97 -1.84 -16.17 1.00
C ILE A 97 -1.24 -15.01 1.79
N GLU A 98 -0.14 -15.27 2.49
CA GLU A 98 0.51 -14.29 3.35
C GLU A 98 1.19 -13.19 2.56
N HIS A 99 1.94 -13.57 1.52
CA HIS A 99 2.73 -12.65 0.70
C HIS A 99 2.19 -12.61 -0.73
N ILE A 100 1.70 -11.46 -1.16
CA ILE A 100 1.20 -11.26 -2.54
C ILE A 100 2.01 -10.14 -3.19
N TYR A 101 2.61 -10.46 -4.35
CA TYR A 101 3.37 -9.54 -5.18
C TYR A 101 2.83 -9.58 -6.61
N THR A 102 2.66 -8.43 -7.22
CA THR A 102 2.33 -8.33 -8.66
C THR A 102 3.60 -8.38 -9.53
N SER A 103 4.73 -8.02 -8.96
CA SER A 103 6.10 -8.21 -9.45
C SER A 103 7.03 -8.23 -8.24
N PHE A 104 8.11 -8.96 -8.29
CA PHE A 104 9.05 -9.03 -7.18
C PHE A 104 10.35 -8.28 -7.51
N PRO A 105 10.87 -7.45 -6.56
CA PRO A 105 10.32 -7.16 -5.23
C PRO A 105 9.34 -5.98 -5.16
N GLU A 106 9.22 -5.14 -6.18
CA GLU A 106 8.57 -3.82 -6.13
C GLU A 106 7.03 -3.87 -6.07
N GLY A 107 6.43 -4.98 -6.47
CA GLY A 107 4.97 -5.12 -6.58
C GLY A 107 4.30 -5.71 -5.33
N LYS A 108 4.86 -5.51 -4.14
CA LYS A 108 4.26 -5.98 -2.87
C LYS A 108 2.91 -5.33 -2.65
N LEU A 109 1.91 -6.16 -2.31
CA LEU A 109 0.65 -5.64 -1.78
C LEU A 109 0.77 -5.46 -0.27
N GLU A 110 0.46 -4.26 0.19
CA GLU A 110 0.45 -3.96 1.62
C GLU A 110 -0.95 -4.11 2.18
N LYS A 111 -1.05 -4.77 3.34
CA LYS A 111 -2.30 -4.98 4.07
C LYS A 111 -2.30 -4.12 5.32
N TYR A 112 -3.42 -3.45 5.59
CA TYR A 112 -3.62 -2.70 6.83
C TYR A 112 -4.87 -3.23 7.52
N HIS A 113 -4.79 -3.36 8.84
CA HIS A 113 -5.92 -3.68 9.70
C HIS A 113 -6.19 -2.46 10.55
N ILE A 114 -7.34 -1.86 10.41
CA ILE A 114 -7.72 -0.68 11.20
C ILE A 114 -9.14 -0.83 11.73
N GLU A 115 -9.39 -0.17 12.85
CA GLU A 115 -10.74 0.03 13.35
C GLU A 115 -11.35 1.25 12.67
N ILE A 116 -12.56 1.12 12.13
CA ILE A 116 -13.36 2.21 11.55
C ILE A 116 -14.71 2.28 12.24
N GLY A 117 -15.42 3.40 12.10
CA GLY A 117 -16.69 3.63 12.80
C GLY A 117 -16.53 3.98 14.27
N GLY A 118 -17.67 4.15 14.92
CA GLY A 118 -17.75 4.44 16.37
C GLY A 118 -17.31 5.83 16.79
N LYS A 119 -16.82 6.66 15.88
CA LYS A 119 -16.44 8.07 16.11
C LYS A 119 -17.34 9.00 15.34
N THR A 120 -17.61 10.18 15.87
CA THR A 120 -18.28 11.25 15.13
C THR A 120 -17.30 12.00 14.23
N LYS A 121 -17.82 12.83 13.32
CA LYS A 121 -17.00 13.73 12.50
C LYS A 121 -16.15 14.65 13.38
N GLU A 122 -16.77 15.22 14.41
CA GLU A 122 -16.15 16.16 15.35
C GLU A 122 -15.01 15.50 16.14
N GLU A 123 -15.16 14.22 16.53
CA GLU A 123 -14.11 13.45 17.19
C GLU A 123 -12.94 13.17 16.25
N LEU A 124 -13.19 12.85 14.97
CA LEU A 124 -12.14 12.69 13.96
C LEU A 124 -11.38 14.00 13.72
N GLU A 125 -12.10 15.11 13.56
CA GLU A 125 -11.50 16.43 13.40
C GLU A 125 -10.66 16.83 14.62
N GLN A 126 -11.15 16.56 15.83
CA GLN A 126 -10.43 16.86 17.06
C GLN A 126 -9.16 16.01 17.18
N ALA A 127 -9.21 14.73 16.80
CA ALA A 127 -8.04 13.85 16.80
C ALA A 127 -6.96 14.33 15.80
N LEU A 128 -7.37 14.85 14.64
CA LEU A 128 -6.47 15.42 13.63
C LEU A 128 -5.84 16.77 14.05
N LYS A 129 -6.29 17.39 15.14
CA LYS A 129 -5.68 18.60 15.74
C LYS A 129 -4.65 18.26 16.83
N ALA A 130 -4.28 16.99 16.98
CA ALA A 130 -3.30 16.57 17.98
C ALA A 130 -1.95 17.23 17.80
N LYS A 131 -1.27 17.49 18.91
CA LYS A 131 0.06 18.11 18.96
C LYS A 131 1.08 17.16 19.57
N ASP A 132 2.32 17.31 19.15
CA ASP A 132 3.45 16.62 19.76
C ASP A 132 3.79 17.17 21.16
N THR A 133 4.82 16.59 21.79
CA THR A 133 5.29 17.01 23.12
C THR A 133 5.90 18.43 23.14
N GLN A 134 6.19 19.00 21.97
CA GLN A 134 6.73 20.34 21.78
C GLN A 134 5.64 21.37 21.42
N GLY A 135 4.39 20.90 21.26
CA GLY A 135 3.25 21.76 20.90
C GLY A 135 3.06 21.99 19.41
N ASN A 136 3.82 21.30 18.53
CA ASN A 136 3.64 21.36 17.10
C ASN A 136 2.51 20.44 16.63
N ASP A 137 1.80 20.82 15.55
CA ASP A 137 0.78 19.98 14.97
C ASP A 137 1.42 18.72 14.37
N ILE A 138 0.90 17.55 14.74
CA ILE A 138 1.30 16.25 14.20
C ILE A 138 0.78 16.09 12.79
N TYR A 139 -0.44 16.55 12.54
CA TYR A 139 -1.13 16.39 11.26
C TYR A 139 -1.23 17.71 10.50
N TYR A 140 -1.16 17.61 9.17
CA TYR A 140 -1.53 18.68 8.27
C TYR A 140 -2.76 18.24 7.47
N VAL A 141 -3.88 18.88 7.70
CA VAL A 141 -5.13 18.65 6.96
C VAL A 141 -5.36 19.84 6.04
N ASN A 142 -5.33 19.62 4.72
CA ASN A 142 -5.55 20.71 3.78
C ASN A 142 -7.04 21.15 3.77
N ASP A 143 -7.32 22.33 3.20
CA ASP A 143 -8.66 22.91 3.27
C ASP A 143 -9.70 22.11 2.48
N TYR A 144 -9.31 21.44 1.40
CA TYR A 144 -10.21 20.56 0.66
C TYR A 144 -10.55 19.29 1.46
N ALA A 145 -9.58 18.70 2.16
CA ALA A 145 -9.84 17.55 3.04
C ALA A 145 -10.77 17.91 4.21
N LYS A 146 -10.64 19.12 4.78
CA LYS A 146 -11.59 19.64 5.77
C LYS A 146 -12.99 19.72 5.18
N GLN A 147 -13.14 20.28 3.96
CA GLN A 147 -14.42 20.34 3.28
C GLN A 147 -15.01 18.97 2.96
N LEU A 148 -14.16 17.95 2.66
CA LEU A 148 -14.63 16.57 2.52
C LEU A 148 -15.23 16.05 3.82
N ILE A 149 -14.56 16.26 4.97
CA ILE A 149 -15.06 15.85 6.29
C ILE A 149 -16.34 16.58 6.64
N ASP A 150 -16.43 17.90 6.38
CA ASP A 150 -17.62 18.73 6.64
C ASP A 150 -18.81 18.38 5.75
N SER A 151 -18.57 17.71 4.60
CA SER A 151 -19.62 17.38 3.63
C SER A 151 -20.70 16.50 4.26
N LYS A 152 -21.96 16.69 3.80
CA LYS A 152 -23.07 15.79 4.14
C LYS A 152 -22.87 14.36 3.62
N ASP A 153 -22.07 14.20 2.55
CA ASP A 153 -21.77 12.93 1.91
C ASP A 153 -20.59 12.20 2.61
N PHE A 154 -19.95 12.84 3.58
CA PHE A 154 -19.00 12.18 4.48
C PHE A 154 -19.76 11.46 5.59
N GLU A 155 -19.95 10.17 5.40
CA GLU A 155 -20.62 9.33 6.38
C GLU A 155 -19.60 8.59 7.25
N VAL A 156 -19.91 8.45 8.52
CA VAL A 156 -19.18 7.61 9.49
C VAL A 156 -20.07 6.45 9.94
N LEU A 157 -19.50 5.28 10.10
CA LEU A 157 -20.20 4.12 10.62
C LEU A 157 -20.55 4.35 12.10
N LYS A 158 -21.79 4.06 12.46
CA LYS A 158 -22.29 4.25 13.85
C LYS A 158 -21.63 3.32 14.84
N THR A 159 -21.29 2.11 14.39
CA THR A 159 -20.65 1.08 15.22
C THR A 159 -19.23 0.85 14.73
N SER A 160 -18.33 0.67 15.68
CA SER A 160 -16.95 0.30 15.37
C SER A 160 -16.89 -1.10 14.74
N GLU A 161 -16.04 -1.24 13.74
CA GLU A 161 -15.73 -2.52 13.10
C GLU A 161 -14.28 -2.58 12.63
N GLN A 162 -13.74 -3.78 12.49
CA GLN A 162 -12.44 -3.99 11.87
C GLN A 162 -12.57 -3.94 10.35
N ALA A 163 -11.65 -3.24 9.70
CA ALA A 163 -11.55 -3.16 8.25
C ALA A 163 -10.16 -3.63 7.79
N ASP A 164 -10.18 -4.55 6.85
CA ASP A 164 -8.99 -5.01 6.16
C ASP A 164 -8.84 -4.22 4.87
N LEU A 165 -7.70 -3.56 4.71
CA LEU A 165 -7.41 -2.69 3.58
C LEU A 165 -6.23 -3.24 2.78
N ILE A 166 -6.28 -3.06 1.48
CA ILE A 166 -5.21 -3.41 0.54
C ILE A 166 -4.75 -2.16 -0.19
N ARG A 167 -3.45 -1.88 -0.13
CA ARG A 167 -2.78 -0.87 -0.95
C ARG A 167 -2.23 -1.53 -2.20
N ILE A 168 -2.56 -0.96 -3.37
CA ILE A 168 -2.17 -1.50 -4.66
C ILE A 168 -1.94 -0.38 -5.67
N SER A 169 -0.88 -0.52 -6.48
CA SER A 169 -0.61 0.42 -7.57
C SER A 169 -1.53 0.17 -8.78
N VAL A 170 -1.73 1.20 -9.60
CA VAL A 170 -2.46 1.10 -10.88
C VAL A 170 -1.80 0.03 -11.77
N LYS A 171 -0.45 -0.04 -11.79
CA LYS A 171 0.29 -1.13 -12.45
C LYS A 171 -0.04 -2.49 -11.87
N GLY A 172 -0.13 -2.60 -10.55
CA GLY A 172 -0.47 -3.83 -9.83
C GLY A 172 -1.87 -4.34 -10.17
N LEU A 173 -2.81 -3.45 -10.46
CA LEU A 173 -4.13 -3.79 -10.99
C LEU A 173 -4.10 -4.29 -12.44
N GLY A 174 -2.96 -4.18 -13.13
CA GLY A 174 -2.78 -4.64 -14.51
C GLY A 174 -2.74 -3.53 -15.56
N PHE A 175 -2.68 -2.26 -15.17
CA PHE A 175 -2.68 -1.10 -16.07
C PHE A 175 -1.26 -0.52 -16.21
N SER A 176 -0.47 -1.03 -17.14
CA SER A 176 0.93 -0.63 -17.34
C SER A 176 1.11 0.79 -17.88
N ASN A 177 0.10 1.35 -18.54
CA ASN A 177 0.12 2.69 -19.14
C ASN A 177 -0.74 3.71 -18.36
N GLY A 178 -1.27 3.31 -17.20
CA GLY A 178 -2.25 4.09 -16.46
C GLY A 178 -3.68 3.70 -16.81
N ALA A 179 -4.64 4.23 -16.06
CA ALA A 179 -6.07 3.97 -16.25
C ALA A 179 -6.91 5.11 -15.66
N THR A 180 -8.16 5.19 -16.05
CA THR A 180 -9.13 6.12 -15.46
C THR A 180 -9.60 5.65 -14.09
N THR A 181 -10.18 6.57 -13.30
CA THR A 181 -10.79 6.23 -12.00
C THR A 181 -11.80 5.10 -12.13
N ASP A 182 -12.68 5.17 -13.12
CA ASP A 182 -13.71 4.16 -13.38
C ASP A 182 -13.11 2.79 -13.73
N GLU A 183 -12.08 2.75 -14.58
CA GLU A 183 -11.39 1.51 -14.94
C GLU A 183 -10.71 0.87 -13.73
N ILE A 184 -10.06 1.67 -12.88
CA ILE A 184 -9.40 1.24 -11.65
C ILE A 184 -10.43 0.63 -10.68
N TYR A 185 -11.54 1.33 -10.46
CA TYR A 185 -12.59 0.87 -9.54
C TYR A 185 -13.29 -0.40 -10.06
N ALA A 186 -13.60 -0.45 -11.35
CA ALA A 186 -14.18 -1.64 -11.97
C ALA A 186 -13.25 -2.86 -11.90
N LYS A 187 -11.94 -2.66 -12.10
CA LYS A 187 -10.95 -3.74 -11.97
C LYS A 187 -10.83 -4.24 -10.53
N ALA A 188 -10.76 -3.33 -9.57
CA ALA A 188 -10.71 -3.66 -8.15
C ALA A 188 -11.92 -4.49 -7.71
N GLN A 189 -13.12 -4.08 -8.14
CA GLN A 189 -14.35 -4.81 -7.86
C GLN A 189 -14.35 -6.25 -8.40
N LYS A 190 -13.83 -6.46 -9.62
CA LYS A 190 -13.66 -7.81 -10.21
C LYS A 190 -12.69 -8.68 -9.41
N LEU A 191 -11.71 -8.08 -8.76
CA LEU A 191 -10.77 -8.77 -7.88
C LEU A 191 -11.33 -9.09 -6.49
N GLY A 192 -12.54 -8.60 -6.15
CA GLY A 192 -13.16 -8.80 -4.84
C GLY A 192 -12.83 -7.69 -3.84
N LEU A 193 -12.32 -6.56 -4.31
CA LEU A 193 -12.13 -5.35 -3.50
C LEU A 193 -13.37 -4.46 -3.58
N GLU A 194 -13.57 -3.61 -2.59
CA GLU A 194 -14.63 -2.62 -2.55
C GLU A 194 -14.08 -1.23 -2.21
N LEU A 195 -14.86 -0.20 -2.51
CA LEU A 195 -14.53 1.15 -2.11
C LEU A 195 -14.57 1.29 -0.59
N CYS A 196 -13.64 2.07 -0.07
CA CYS A 196 -13.59 2.41 1.35
C CYS A 196 -14.74 3.36 1.72
N PRO A 197 -15.34 3.23 2.91
CA PRO A 197 -16.08 4.34 3.51
C PRO A 197 -15.20 5.59 3.61
N PRO A 198 -15.73 6.81 3.44
CA PRO A 198 -14.91 8.02 3.42
C PRO A 198 -14.10 8.25 4.70
N GLU A 199 -14.59 7.79 5.85
CA GLU A 199 -13.87 7.87 7.13
C GLU A 199 -12.54 7.10 7.17
N VAL A 200 -12.32 6.15 6.24
CA VAL A 200 -11.04 5.44 6.14
C VAL A 200 -9.87 6.40 5.92
N GLY A 201 -10.05 7.48 5.16
CA GLY A 201 -9.02 8.51 4.98
C GLY A 201 -8.47 9.04 6.31
N PRO A 202 -9.26 9.73 7.12
CA PRO A 202 -8.82 10.22 8.43
C PRO A 202 -8.47 9.10 9.42
N GLN A 203 -9.21 7.98 9.46
CA GLN A 203 -8.94 6.90 10.40
C GLN A 203 -7.60 6.21 10.12
N LEU A 204 -7.29 5.90 8.85
CA LEU A 204 -6.02 5.31 8.45
C LEU A 204 -4.85 6.26 8.75
N ARG A 205 -5.04 7.58 8.56
CA ARG A 205 -4.03 8.59 8.93
C ARG A 205 -3.75 8.62 10.42
N LEU A 206 -4.78 8.53 11.24
CA LEU A 206 -4.66 8.50 12.71
C LEU A 206 -4.02 7.20 13.22
N ALA A 207 -4.35 6.07 12.59
CA ALA A 207 -3.83 4.76 12.99
C ALA A 207 -2.36 4.53 12.60
N ASN A 208 -1.83 5.26 11.62
CA ASN A 208 -0.55 4.93 11.00
C ASN A 208 0.29 6.17 10.68
N SER A 209 1.47 6.27 11.34
CA SER A 209 2.41 7.38 11.14
C SER A 209 3.38 7.18 9.98
N ASN A 210 3.54 5.94 9.48
CA ASN A 210 4.58 5.58 8.50
C ASN A 210 4.07 5.42 7.06
N LEU A 211 2.90 5.99 6.74
CA LEU A 211 2.34 5.90 5.40
C LEU A 211 2.90 6.98 4.47
N ASP A 212 3.35 6.53 3.31
CA ASP A 212 3.72 7.39 2.19
C ASP A 212 2.49 7.85 1.41
N TRP A 213 2.72 8.53 0.28
CA TRP A 213 1.64 9.06 -0.54
C TRP A 213 0.78 7.94 -1.13
N MET A 214 -0.53 8.00 -0.91
CA MET A 214 -1.53 7.07 -1.43
C MET A 214 -2.91 7.69 -1.46
N LEU A 215 -3.77 7.23 -2.36
CA LEU A 215 -5.17 7.63 -2.49
C LEU A 215 -6.10 6.64 -1.76
N ILE A 216 -7.18 7.14 -1.20
CA ILE A 216 -8.25 6.29 -0.68
C ILE A 216 -9.27 6.07 -1.80
N ALA A 217 -9.41 4.83 -2.24
CA ALA A 217 -10.45 4.45 -3.19
C ALA A 217 -11.81 4.49 -2.49
N MET A 218 -12.54 5.55 -2.70
CA MET A 218 -13.84 5.82 -2.09
C MET A 218 -14.80 6.43 -3.10
N LYS A 219 -16.09 6.44 -2.77
CA LYS A 219 -17.05 7.25 -3.53
C LYS A 219 -16.62 8.70 -3.44
N GLN A 220 -16.50 9.35 -4.59
CA GLN A 220 -16.07 10.73 -4.67
C GLN A 220 -17.08 11.66 -3.99
N ILE A 221 -16.56 12.66 -3.30
CA ILE A 221 -17.35 13.72 -2.65
C ILE A 221 -17.02 15.04 -3.34
N THR A 222 -18.04 15.71 -3.85
CA THR A 222 -17.89 17.04 -4.45
C THR A 222 -17.82 18.08 -3.35
N VAL A 223 -16.75 18.88 -3.35
CA VAL A 223 -16.56 20.01 -2.46
C VAL A 223 -16.75 21.33 -3.21
N ARG A 224 -17.03 22.39 -2.44
CA ARG A 224 -17.35 23.70 -3.02
C ARG A 224 -16.15 24.25 -3.83
N GLY A 225 -16.37 24.49 -5.12
CA GLY A 225 -15.36 25.08 -6.02
C GLY A 225 -14.27 24.11 -6.48
N ALA A 226 -14.50 22.81 -6.35
CA ALA A 226 -13.60 21.76 -6.83
C ALA A 226 -14.39 20.62 -7.50
N ASP A 227 -13.67 19.83 -8.29
CA ASP A 227 -14.17 18.59 -8.87
C ASP A 227 -14.46 17.52 -7.79
N PRO A 228 -15.13 16.42 -8.14
CA PRO A 228 -15.29 15.29 -7.24
C PRO A 228 -13.94 14.80 -6.72
N CYS A 229 -13.79 14.71 -5.41
CA CYS A 229 -12.51 14.42 -4.74
C CYS A 229 -12.56 13.13 -3.93
N VAL A 230 -11.38 12.57 -3.71
CA VAL A 230 -11.09 11.50 -2.74
C VAL A 230 -10.01 11.95 -1.78
N PHE A 231 -9.90 11.32 -0.61
CA PHE A 231 -8.77 11.57 0.27
C PHE A 231 -7.47 11.02 -0.29
N TYR A 232 -6.37 11.70 0.01
CA TYR A 232 -5.04 11.12 -0.06
C TYR A 232 -4.31 11.30 1.27
N LEU A 233 -3.42 10.38 1.54
CA LEU A 233 -2.46 10.41 2.63
C LEU A 233 -1.09 10.77 2.07
N GLY A 234 -0.28 11.48 2.83
CA GLY A 234 1.06 11.85 2.39
C GLY A 234 1.91 12.31 3.56
N ARG A 235 3.15 12.65 3.27
CA ARG A 235 4.06 13.29 4.21
C ARG A 235 4.49 14.65 3.65
N GLY A 236 4.42 15.68 4.45
CA GLY A 236 5.04 16.97 4.20
C GLY A 236 6.16 17.21 5.22
N ASP A 237 6.79 18.37 5.17
CA ASP A 237 7.92 18.78 6.02
C ASP A 237 7.66 18.54 7.52
N ALA A 238 7.90 17.34 8.02
CA ALA A 238 7.71 16.87 9.39
C ALA A 238 6.25 16.63 9.84
N LYS A 239 5.24 16.76 8.98
CA LYS A 239 3.82 16.51 9.33
C LYS A 239 3.22 15.36 8.53
N LEU A 240 2.28 14.67 9.18
CA LEU A 240 1.49 13.61 8.57
C LEU A 240 0.30 14.23 7.83
N GLY A 241 0.33 14.19 6.48
CA GLY A 241 -0.64 14.86 5.64
C GLY A 241 -1.93 14.05 5.42
N LEU A 242 -3.07 14.73 5.48
CA LEU A 242 -4.36 14.30 4.96
C LEU A 242 -4.86 15.38 4.00
N GLY A 243 -4.98 15.03 2.75
CA GLY A 243 -5.43 15.95 1.70
C GLY A 243 -6.59 15.40 0.89
N ALA A 244 -7.06 16.19 -0.06
CA ALA A 244 -8.03 15.77 -1.06
C ALA A 244 -7.44 15.98 -2.46
N HIS A 245 -7.75 15.06 -3.36
CA HIS A 245 -7.31 15.05 -4.76
C HIS A 245 -8.54 14.87 -5.66
N GLY A 246 -8.60 15.62 -6.76
CA GLY A 246 -9.62 15.42 -7.78
C GLY A 246 -9.57 13.99 -8.32
N ALA A 247 -10.71 13.39 -8.50
CA ALA A 247 -10.84 11.99 -8.93
C ALA A 247 -12.16 11.81 -9.71
N GLU A 248 -12.35 12.62 -10.75
CA GLU A 248 -13.49 12.40 -11.64
C GLU A 248 -13.43 11.00 -12.26
N PRO A 249 -14.57 10.42 -12.65
CA PRO A 249 -14.63 9.10 -13.29
C PRO A 249 -13.65 8.93 -14.46
N SER A 250 -13.46 9.98 -15.25
CA SER A 250 -12.61 10.03 -16.44
C SER A 250 -11.16 10.47 -16.16
N ASP A 251 -10.83 10.87 -14.93
CA ASP A 251 -9.46 11.29 -14.60
C ASP A 251 -8.48 10.15 -14.78
N GLY A 252 -7.38 10.43 -15.49
CA GLY A 252 -6.32 9.46 -15.75
C GLY A 252 -5.27 9.44 -14.66
N TRP A 253 -4.89 8.24 -14.25
CA TRP A 253 -3.86 7.99 -13.24
C TRP A 253 -2.66 7.30 -13.85
N TYR A 254 -1.47 7.76 -13.52
CA TYR A 254 -0.25 7.06 -13.93
C TYR A 254 -0.16 5.69 -13.27
N TYR A 255 0.56 4.79 -13.89
CA TYR A 255 0.75 3.40 -13.44
C TYR A 255 1.36 3.27 -12.03
N SER A 256 2.11 4.30 -11.58
CA SER A 256 2.76 4.34 -10.26
C SER A 256 1.87 4.85 -9.12
N TYR A 257 0.70 5.40 -9.42
CA TYR A 257 -0.22 5.83 -8.37
C TYR A 257 -0.76 4.62 -7.60
N GLU A 258 -0.97 4.79 -6.30
CA GLU A 258 -1.41 3.73 -5.41
C GLU A 258 -2.73 4.10 -4.74
N PHE A 259 -3.62 3.12 -4.69
CA PHE A 259 -4.93 3.23 -4.10
C PHE A 259 -5.08 2.23 -2.96
N VAL A 260 -5.79 2.66 -1.91
CA VAL A 260 -6.21 1.80 -0.81
C VAL A 260 -7.67 1.42 -1.02
N PHE A 261 -7.92 0.13 -1.13
CA PHE A 261 -9.25 -0.47 -1.21
C PHE A 261 -9.55 -1.24 0.07
N ARG A 262 -10.83 -1.50 0.31
CA ARG A 262 -11.29 -2.38 1.36
C ARG A 262 -11.47 -3.81 0.83
N LEU A 263 -11.09 -4.82 1.64
CA LEU A 263 -11.46 -6.20 1.38
C LEU A 263 -12.95 -6.40 1.68
N ARG A 264 -13.65 -7.12 0.79
CA ARG A 264 -15.06 -7.44 0.98
C ARG A 264 -15.20 -8.41 2.16
N LYS A 265 -16.12 -8.12 3.09
CA LYS A 265 -16.33 -8.94 4.30
C LYS A 265 -16.71 -10.39 4.02
N ASP A 266 -17.48 -10.64 2.94
CA ASP A 266 -17.94 -11.99 2.59
C ASP A 266 -16.81 -12.92 2.12
N SER A 267 -15.61 -12.35 1.88
CA SER A 267 -14.42 -13.09 1.44
C SER A 267 -13.71 -13.83 2.58
N LEU A 268 -14.07 -13.58 3.83
CA LEU A 268 -13.38 -14.10 5.02
C LEU A 268 -14.10 -15.29 5.69
N ASN A 269 -15.30 -15.67 5.23
CA ASN A 269 -16.15 -16.69 5.85
C ASN A 269 -16.42 -17.92 4.96
N SER A 270 -15.58 -18.19 3.97
CA SER A 270 -15.69 -19.37 3.11
C SER A 270 -14.49 -20.30 3.23
#